data_43359906b348616a7429729a6ffbcd0c
#
_entry.id   43359906b348616a7429729a6ffbcd0c
#
_cell.length_a   1.000
_cell.length_b   1.000
_cell.length_c   1.000
_cell.angle_alpha   90.00
_cell.angle_beta   90.00
_cell.angle_gamma   90.00
#
_symmetry.space_group_name_H-M   'P 1'
#
loop_
_entity.id
_entity.type
_entity.pdbx_description
1 polymer ?
#
loop_
_entity_poly.entity_id
_entity_poly.type
_entity_poly.pdbx_seq_one_letter_code
_entity_poly.pdbx_strand_id
1 'polypeptide(L)'
;MPPTLRSRCRIVSLRPLAQDDVAAAIAAAAGREPDDPGIAATAAGSDGSVARALTLLDEDALTLREQALALLARLPAVDPGDLHALGDALAGTDPQPLAAFLDAVNAWLSGRLERGRGELAQLNRLAEASERINAAARDAEMYNLERKPLVFGVFGLLAEATRG
;
A
#
# COMPACT_ATOMS: atom_id res chain seq x y z
N MET A 1 17.74 2.74 9.34
CA MET A 1 18.10 3.12 10.72
C MET A 1 19.57 2.81 10.95
N PRO A 2 20.43 3.75 11.41
CA PRO A 2 21.85 3.51 11.63
C PRO A 2 22.10 2.38 12.65
N PRO A 3 23.13 1.53 12.44
CA PRO A 3 23.42 0.40 13.31
C PRO A 3 23.65 0.81 14.78
N THR A 4 24.18 2.01 15.01
CA THR A 4 24.44 2.59 16.34
C THR A 4 23.17 2.89 17.15
N LEU A 5 22.05 3.22 16.49
CA LEU A 5 20.76 3.39 17.15
C LEU A 5 20.10 2.04 17.45
N ARG A 6 20.25 1.07 16.54
CA ARG A 6 19.65 -0.25 16.69
C ARG A 6 20.21 -1.04 17.88
N SER A 7 21.49 -0.83 18.24
CA SER A 7 22.14 -1.48 19.39
C SER A 7 21.72 -0.89 20.74
N ARG A 8 21.10 0.30 20.77
CA ARG A 8 20.70 1.02 21.98
C ARG A 8 19.18 1.11 22.17
N CYS A 9 18.40 0.67 21.19
CA CYS A 9 16.94 0.69 21.22
C CYS A 9 16.39 -0.71 21.46
N ARG A 10 15.36 -0.81 22.29
CA ARG A 10 14.58 -2.04 22.44
C ARG A 10 13.59 -2.11 21.26
N ILE A 11 13.62 -3.20 20.52
CA ILE A 11 12.64 -3.46 19.47
C ILE A 11 11.35 -3.90 20.16
N VAL A 12 10.27 -3.14 19.95
CA VAL A 12 8.92 -3.48 20.40
C VAL A 12 8.13 -3.85 19.14
N SER A 13 7.69 -5.10 19.07
CA SER A 13 6.78 -5.56 18.03
C SER A 13 5.36 -5.22 18.44
N LEU A 14 4.69 -4.35 17.68
CA LEU A 14 3.28 -4.06 17.87
C LEU A 14 2.46 -5.14 17.16
N ARG A 15 1.43 -5.62 17.82
CA ARG A 15 0.46 -6.55 17.21
C ARG A 15 -0.65 -5.73 16.54
N PRO A 16 -1.25 -6.24 15.45
CA PRO A 16 -2.47 -5.66 14.89
C PRO A 16 -3.54 -5.55 15.98
N LEU A 17 -4.31 -4.47 15.95
CA LEU A 17 -5.46 -4.30 16.84
C LEU A 17 -6.64 -5.17 16.38
N ALA A 18 -7.55 -5.49 17.32
CA ALA A 18 -8.80 -6.08 16.95
C ALA A 18 -9.65 -5.10 16.12
N GLN A 19 -10.53 -5.62 15.27
CA GLN A 19 -11.35 -4.81 14.38
C GLN A 19 -12.17 -3.77 15.14
N ASP A 20 -12.76 -4.16 16.29
CA ASP A 20 -13.58 -3.29 17.12
C ASP A 20 -12.76 -2.15 17.73
N ASP A 21 -11.50 -2.40 18.12
CA ASP A 21 -10.59 -1.39 18.64
C ASP A 21 -10.20 -0.39 17.54
N VAL A 22 -9.99 -0.87 16.32
CA VAL A 22 -9.73 0.00 15.15
C VAL A 22 -10.96 0.84 14.85
N ALA A 23 -12.17 0.24 14.82
CA ALA A 23 -13.42 0.94 14.57
C ALA A 23 -13.64 2.07 15.60
N ALA A 24 -13.45 1.78 16.87
CA ALA A 24 -13.58 2.79 17.93
C ALA A 24 -12.56 3.94 17.77
N ALA A 25 -11.30 3.61 17.44
CA ALA A 25 -10.25 4.60 17.28
C ALA A 25 -10.50 5.53 16.08
N ILE A 26 -10.90 4.98 14.92
CA ILE A 26 -11.16 5.79 13.72
C ILE A 26 -12.47 6.57 13.83
N ALA A 27 -13.50 6.03 14.50
CA ALA A 27 -14.74 6.75 14.79
C ALA A 27 -14.46 8.01 15.61
N ALA A 28 -13.69 7.86 16.69
CA ALA A 28 -13.27 8.98 17.53
C ALA A 28 -12.44 10.03 16.75
N ALA A 29 -11.52 9.59 15.88
CA ALA A 29 -10.69 10.49 15.08
C ALA A 29 -11.49 11.22 13.99
N ALA A 30 -12.48 10.55 13.38
CA ALA A 30 -13.32 11.10 12.31
C ALA A 30 -14.56 11.87 12.83
N GLY A 31 -14.82 11.85 14.14
CA GLY A 31 -16.02 12.46 14.73
C GLY A 31 -17.32 11.75 14.30
N ARG A 32 -17.25 10.44 14.05
CA ARG A 32 -18.38 9.60 13.62
C ARG A 32 -18.71 8.56 14.70
N GLU A 33 -19.88 7.93 14.57
CA GLU A 33 -20.27 6.84 15.46
C GLU A 33 -19.56 5.52 15.08
N PRO A 34 -19.17 4.68 16.07
CA PRO A 34 -18.51 3.40 15.79
C PRO A 34 -19.36 2.42 14.95
N ASP A 35 -20.70 2.53 15.05
CA ASP A 35 -21.67 1.69 14.33
C ASP A 35 -21.91 2.16 12.89
N ASP A 36 -21.25 3.21 12.44
CA ASP A 36 -21.32 3.67 11.05
C ASP A 36 -20.82 2.59 10.10
N PRO A 37 -21.61 2.23 9.07
CA PRO A 37 -21.21 1.18 8.13
C PRO A 37 -19.87 1.43 7.42
N GLY A 38 -19.51 2.71 7.15
CA GLY A 38 -18.24 3.10 6.57
C GLY A 38 -17.08 2.86 7.54
N ILE A 39 -17.28 3.12 8.85
CA ILE A 39 -16.32 2.84 9.90
C ILE A 39 -16.06 1.33 10.00
N ALA A 40 -17.12 0.53 10.05
CA ALA A 40 -17.00 -0.93 10.17
C ALA A 40 -16.30 -1.55 8.94
N ALA A 41 -16.66 -1.13 7.72
CA ALA A 41 -16.03 -1.59 6.49
C ALA A 41 -14.53 -1.21 6.43
N THR A 42 -14.21 0.01 6.83
CA THR A 42 -12.84 0.53 6.87
C THR A 42 -11.99 -0.20 7.90
N ALA A 43 -12.54 -0.45 9.10
CA ALA A 43 -11.85 -1.21 10.14
C ALA A 43 -11.53 -2.64 9.68
N ALA A 44 -12.46 -3.31 9.00
CA ALA A 44 -12.25 -4.65 8.42
C ALA A 44 -11.14 -4.66 7.35
N GLY A 45 -11.04 -3.60 6.53
CA GLY A 45 -10.02 -3.48 5.48
C GLY A 45 -8.63 -3.01 5.95
N SER A 46 -8.48 -2.67 7.23
CA SER A 46 -7.28 -2.01 7.76
C SER A 46 -6.19 -2.95 8.29
N ASP A 47 -6.43 -4.26 8.34
CA ASP A 47 -5.54 -5.27 8.93
C ASP A 47 -5.05 -4.90 10.36
N GLY A 48 -5.92 -4.29 11.16
CA GLY A 48 -5.61 -3.89 12.53
C GLY A 48 -4.75 -2.62 12.67
N SER A 49 -4.65 -1.80 11.61
CA SER A 49 -3.92 -0.54 11.60
C SER A 49 -4.85 0.67 11.57
N VAL A 50 -4.86 1.47 12.65
CA VAL A 50 -5.65 2.72 12.70
C VAL A 50 -5.21 3.72 11.63
N ALA A 51 -3.91 3.86 11.39
CA ALA A 51 -3.41 4.78 10.36
C ALA A 51 -3.92 4.39 8.98
N ARG A 52 -3.88 3.09 8.64
CA ARG A 52 -4.42 2.56 7.38
C ARG A 52 -5.94 2.74 7.29
N ALA A 53 -6.65 2.55 8.40
CA ALA A 53 -8.08 2.76 8.44
C ALA A 53 -8.45 4.24 8.19
N LEU A 54 -7.73 5.19 8.75
CA LEU A 54 -7.94 6.62 8.47
C LEU A 54 -7.71 6.96 6.99
N THR A 55 -6.68 6.39 6.37
CA THR A 55 -6.47 6.53 4.93
C THR A 55 -7.62 5.96 4.10
N LEU A 56 -8.22 4.86 4.54
CA LEU A 56 -9.36 4.23 3.86
C LEU A 56 -10.70 4.98 4.07
N LEU A 57 -10.80 5.88 5.03
CA LEU A 57 -11.98 6.73 5.22
C LEU A 57 -12.08 7.88 4.22
N ASP A 58 -11.00 8.22 3.55
CA ASP A 58 -10.97 9.21 2.49
C ASP A 58 -11.54 8.58 1.20
N GLU A 59 -12.65 9.13 0.68
CA GLU A 59 -13.32 8.60 -0.53
C GLU A 59 -12.40 8.63 -1.75
N ASP A 60 -11.55 9.65 -1.86
CA ASP A 60 -10.57 9.76 -2.95
C ASP A 60 -9.49 8.69 -2.82
N ALA A 61 -9.02 8.42 -1.61
CA ALA A 61 -8.05 7.37 -1.33
C ALA A 61 -8.63 5.97 -1.59
N LEU A 62 -9.92 5.74 -1.27
CA LEU A 62 -10.61 4.49 -1.59
C LEU A 62 -10.71 4.27 -3.10
N THR A 63 -11.15 5.27 -3.83
CA THR A 63 -11.26 5.22 -5.30
C THR A 63 -9.89 4.92 -5.94
N LEU A 64 -8.86 5.60 -5.49
CA LEU A 64 -7.49 5.40 -5.98
C LEU A 64 -6.96 4.00 -5.66
N ARG A 65 -7.25 3.50 -4.47
CA ARG A 65 -6.90 2.13 -4.07
C ARG A 65 -7.59 1.09 -4.95
N GLU A 66 -8.87 1.28 -5.24
CA GLU A 66 -9.63 0.40 -6.13
C GLU A 66 -9.06 0.41 -7.56
N GLN A 67 -8.75 1.58 -8.08
CA GLN A 67 -8.10 1.73 -9.39
C GLN A 67 -6.75 1.00 -9.42
N ALA A 68 -5.91 1.20 -8.42
CA ALA A 68 -4.62 0.52 -8.32
C ALA A 68 -4.78 -1.02 -8.28
N LEU A 69 -5.71 -1.54 -7.46
CA LEU A 69 -5.98 -2.98 -7.38
C LEU A 69 -6.52 -3.55 -8.70
N ALA A 70 -7.39 -2.82 -9.41
CA ALA A 70 -7.90 -3.23 -10.71
C ALA A 70 -6.78 -3.36 -11.76
N LEU A 71 -5.80 -2.42 -11.75
CA LEU A 71 -4.64 -2.49 -12.63
C LEU A 71 -3.68 -3.63 -12.23
N LEU A 72 -3.42 -3.82 -10.93
CA LEU A 72 -2.60 -4.92 -10.42
C LEU A 72 -3.17 -6.30 -10.77
N ALA A 73 -4.50 -6.43 -10.83
CA ALA A 73 -5.15 -7.67 -11.25
C ALA A 73 -4.92 -8.00 -12.74
N ARG A 74 -4.60 -7.00 -13.57
CA ARG A 74 -4.34 -7.16 -15.02
C ARG A 74 -2.88 -7.44 -15.37
N LEU A 75 -1.98 -7.44 -14.38
CA LEU A 75 -0.57 -7.77 -14.62
C LEU A 75 -0.42 -9.15 -15.29
N PRO A 76 0.53 -9.31 -16.23
CA PRO A 76 1.58 -8.34 -16.63
C PRO A 76 1.17 -7.35 -17.74
N ALA A 77 -0.06 -7.43 -18.27
CA ALA A 77 -0.53 -6.65 -19.41
C ALA A 77 -1.44 -5.49 -18.96
N VAL A 78 -0.82 -4.37 -18.57
CA VAL A 78 -1.52 -3.14 -18.16
C VAL A 78 -1.40 -2.08 -19.26
N ASP A 79 -2.51 -1.39 -19.56
CA ASP A 79 -2.53 -0.33 -20.52
C ASP A 79 -1.74 0.90 -20.04
N PRO A 80 -0.84 1.48 -20.86
CA PRO A 80 -0.09 2.67 -20.46
C PRO A 80 -0.96 3.89 -20.18
N GLY A 81 -2.13 4.02 -20.83
CA GLY A 81 -3.07 5.12 -20.58
C GLY A 81 -3.65 5.06 -19.17
N ASP A 82 -4.01 3.85 -18.72
CA ASP A 82 -4.50 3.63 -17.35
C ASP A 82 -3.42 3.97 -16.31
N LEU A 83 -2.14 3.64 -16.59
CA LEU A 83 -1.02 4.00 -15.72
C LEU A 83 -0.79 5.51 -15.68
N HIS A 84 -0.98 6.20 -16.82
CA HIS A 84 -0.93 7.65 -16.85
C HIS A 84 -2.04 8.27 -15.99
N ALA A 85 -3.27 7.80 -16.12
CA ALA A 85 -4.40 8.28 -15.34
C ALA A 85 -4.18 8.07 -13.83
N LEU A 86 -3.68 6.90 -13.44
CA LEU A 86 -3.33 6.62 -12.04
C LEU A 86 -2.20 7.54 -11.55
N GLY A 87 -1.18 7.78 -12.39
CA GLY A 87 -0.07 8.68 -12.07
C GLY A 87 -0.52 10.14 -11.90
N ASP A 88 -1.49 10.59 -12.71
CA ASP A 88 -2.07 11.92 -12.60
C ASP A 88 -2.94 12.06 -11.33
N ALA A 89 -3.68 11.02 -10.96
CA ALA A 89 -4.45 10.99 -9.69
C ALA A 89 -3.55 11.03 -8.45
N LEU A 90 -2.30 10.54 -8.57
CA LEU A 90 -1.29 10.62 -7.51
C LEU A 90 -0.51 11.93 -7.49
N ALA A 91 -0.69 12.80 -8.51
CA ALA A 91 0.06 14.05 -8.60
C ALA A 91 -0.30 14.99 -7.44
N GLY A 92 0.70 15.76 -6.99
CA GLY A 92 0.53 16.72 -5.89
C GLY A 92 1.42 16.41 -4.69
N THR A 93 1.29 17.22 -3.66
CA THR A 93 2.11 17.15 -2.44
C THR A 93 1.43 16.40 -1.29
N ASP A 94 0.12 16.14 -1.40
CA ASP A 94 -0.62 15.40 -0.37
C ASP A 94 -0.08 13.97 -0.27
N PRO A 95 0.38 13.51 0.92
CA PRO A 95 0.93 12.17 1.11
C PRO A 95 -0.13 11.05 1.04
N GLN A 96 -1.41 11.35 1.28
CA GLN A 96 -2.47 10.36 1.39
C GLN A 96 -2.66 9.50 0.12
N PRO A 97 -2.75 10.08 -1.10
CA PRO A 97 -2.89 9.29 -2.32
C PRO A 97 -1.73 8.31 -2.53
N LEU A 98 -0.49 8.75 -2.27
CA LEU A 98 0.68 7.89 -2.41
C LEU A 98 0.66 6.74 -1.40
N ALA A 99 0.30 7.02 -0.15
CA ALA A 99 0.17 6.01 0.89
C ALA A 99 -0.89 4.95 0.52
N ALA A 100 -2.07 5.37 0.05
CA ALA A 100 -3.14 4.48 -0.39
C ALA A 100 -2.70 3.58 -1.56
N PHE A 101 -1.97 4.14 -2.51
CA PHE A 101 -1.39 3.39 -3.64
C PHE A 101 -0.38 2.34 -3.17
N LEU A 102 0.57 2.72 -2.33
CA LEU A 102 1.60 1.82 -1.81
C LEU A 102 0.99 0.71 -0.94
N ASP A 103 -0.03 1.03 -0.15
CA ASP A 103 -0.80 0.05 0.61
C ASP A 103 -1.50 -0.98 -0.28
N ALA A 104 -2.10 -0.54 -1.40
CA ALA A 104 -2.69 -1.43 -2.38
C ALA A 104 -1.65 -2.38 -2.99
N VAL A 105 -0.48 -1.85 -3.37
CA VAL A 105 0.64 -2.63 -3.92
C VAL A 105 1.14 -3.66 -2.92
N ASN A 106 1.39 -3.25 -1.67
CA ASN A 106 1.87 -4.13 -0.61
C ASN A 106 0.85 -5.22 -0.26
N ALA A 107 -0.43 -4.88 -0.18
CA ALA A 107 -1.50 -5.86 0.04
C ALA A 107 -1.56 -6.90 -1.09
N TRP A 108 -1.44 -6.47 -2.34
CA TRP A 108 -1.41 -7.37 -3.49
C TRP A 108 -0.18 -8.29 -3.46
N LEU A 109 1.02 -7.77 -3.16
CA LEU A 109 2.26 -8.53 -3.03
C LEU A 109 2.15 -9.56 -1.90
N SER A 110 1.72 -9.15 -0.71
CA SER A 110 1.53 -10.05 0.44
C SER A 110 0.58 -11.18 0.11
N GLY A 111 -0.56 -10.87 -0.50
CA GLY A 111 -1.52 -11.88 -0.92
C GLY A 111 -1.00 -12.84 -2.01
N ARG A 112 -0.03 -12.41 -2.84
CA ARG A 112 0.64 -13.30 -3.79
C ARG A 112 1.68 -14.20 -3.11
N LEU A 113 2.45 -13.67 -2.17
CA LEU A 113 3.47 -14.40 -1.42
C LEU A 113 2.83 -15.45 -0.48
N GLU A 114 1.74 -15.10 0.20
CA GLU A 114 1.02 -16.01 1.11
C GLU A 114 0.34 -17.17 0.37
N ARG A 115 -0.26 -16.89 -0.79
CA ARG A 115 -0.88 -17.92 -1.62
C ARG A 115 0.11 -18.87 -2.28
N GLY A 116 1.38 -18.58 -2.21
CA GLY A 116 2.64 -19.30 -2.46
C GLY A 116 2.64 -20.65 -3.15
N ARG A 117 1.79 -20.87 -4.16
CA ARG A 117 1.80 -22.06 -5.03
C ARG A 117 2.65 -21.87 -6.30
N GLY A 118 3.44 -20.77 -6.34
CA GLY A 118 4.35 -20.49 -7.44
C GLY A 118 5.68 -21.22 -7.29
N GLU A 119 6.43 -21.31 -8.40
CA GLU A 119 7.82 -21.74 -8.35
C GLU A 119 8.61 -20.82 -7.40
N LEU A 120 9.54 -21.39 -6.64
CA LEU A 120 10.39 -20.65 -5.69
C LEU A 120 11.07 -19.45 -6.37
N ALA A 121 11.45 -19.58 -7.64
CA ALA A 121 12.01 -18.51 -8.45
C ALA A 121 11.04 -17.33 -8.64
N GLN A 122 9.75 -17.57 -8.79
CA GLN A 122 8.75 -16.49 -8.89
C GLN A 122 8.55 -15.76 -7.55
N LEU A 123 8.53 -16.50 -6.45
CA LEU A 123 8.44 -15.91 -5.11
C LEU A 123 9.65 -15.02 -4.80
N ASN A 124 10.86 -15.45 -5.19
CA ASN A 124 12.07 -14.64 -5.04
C ASN A 124 11.99 -13.35 -5.87
N ARG A 125 11.55 -13.42 -7.14
CA ARG A 125 11.37 -12.21 -7.97
C ARG A 125 10.35 -11.22 -7.37
N LEU A 126 9.25 -11.73 -6.80
CA LEU A 126 8.26 -10.88 -6.12
C LEU A 126 8.83 -10.24 -4.86
N ALA A 127 9.63 -10.96 -4.07
CA ALA A 127 10.30 -10.42 -2.89
C ALA A 127 11.32 -9.33 -3.26
N GLU A 128 12.16 -9.56 -4.28
CA GLU A 128 13.09 -8.56 -4.80
C GLU A 128 12.37 -7.32 -5.34
N ALA A 129 11.25 -7.51 -6.08
CA ALA A 129 10.43 -6.40 -6.54
C ALA A 129 9.87 -5.59 -5.37
N SER A 130 9.39 -6.25 -4.31
CA SER A 130 8.91 -5.60 -3.10
C SER A 130 9.97 -4.72 -2.43
N GLU A 131 11.20 -5.23 -2.29
CA GLU A 131 12.31 -4.45 -1.71
C GLU A 131 12.65 -3.22 -2.55
N ARG A 132 12.71 -3.36 -3.87
CA ARG A 132 12.98 -2.24 -4.81
C ARG A 132 11.86 -1.21 -4.80
N ILE A 133 10.60 -1.63 -4.75
CA ILE A 133 9.43 -0.74 -4.67
C ILE A 133 9.49 0.07 -3.37
N ASN A 134 9.72 -0.59 -2.24
CA ASN A 134 9.81 0.09 -0.95
C ASN A 134 11.02 1.04 -0.86
N ALA A 135 12.12 0.74 -1.53
CA ALA A 135 13.26 1.67 -1.64
C ALA A 135 12.89 2.90 -2.47
N ALA A 136 12.31 2.70 -3.67
CA ALA A 136 11.88 3.79 -4.54
C ALA A 136 10.81 4.68 -3.90
N ALA A 137 9.87 4.11 -3.12
CA ALA A 137 8.88 4.87 -2.38
C ALA A 137 9.52 5.77 -1.31
N ARG A 138 10.46 5.23 -0.53
CA ARG A 138 11.21 6.03 0.47
C ARG A 138 12.02 7.16 -0.18
N ASP A 139 12.64 6.89 -1.32
CA ASP A 139 13.40 7.91 -2.05
C ASP A 139 12.47 8.99 -2.61
N ALA A 140 11.29 8.62 -3.13
CA ALA A 140 10.29 9.55 -3.59
C ALA A 140 9.80 10.49 -2.48
N GLU A 141 9.56 9.97 -1.28
CA GLU A 141 9.18 10.77 -0.11
C GLU A 141 10.35 11.64 0.38
N MET A 142 11.55 11.06 0.53
CA MET A 142 12.72 11.75 1.07
C MET A 142 13.17 12.91 0.20
N TYR A 143 13.14 12.75 -1.12
CA TYR A 143 13.63 13.72 -2.10
C TYR A 143 12.50 14.48 -2.80
N ASN A 144 11.25 14.28 -2.37
CA ASN A 144 10.06 14.88 -2.97
C ASN A 144 10.02 14.71 -4.51
N LEU A 145 10.26 13.47 -4.96
CA LEU A 145 10.28 13.14 -6.38
C LEU A 145 8.87 13.11 -6.97
N GLU A 146 8.79 13.28 -8.28
CA GLU A 146 7.55 13.12 -9.01
C GLU A 146 6.99 11.70 -8.85
N ARG A 147 5.69 11.60 -8.55
CA ARG A 147 5.03 10.32 -8.26
C ARG A 147 4.69 9.51 -9.50
N LYS A 148 4.47 10.19 -10.63
CA LYS A 148 4.12 9.52 -11.89
C LYS A 148 5.20 8.53 -12.37
N PRO A 149 6.51 8.87 -12.40
CA PRO A 149 7.57 7.91 -12.68
C PRO A 149 7.60 6.73 -11.70
N LEU A 150 7.28 6.96 -10.42
CA LEU A 150 7.20 5.90 -9.42
C LEU A 150 6.13 4.88 -9.78
N VAL A 151 4.93 5.32 -10.20
CA VAL A 151 3.85 4.41 -10.63
C VAL A 151 4.32 3.50 -11.77
N PHE A 152 4.91 4.08 -12.82
CA PHE A 152 5.44 3.30 -13.94
C PHE A 152 6.54 2.32 -13.50
N GLY A 153 7.44 2.76 -12.62
CA GLY A 153 8.50 1.93 -12.06
C GLY A 153 7.94 0.73 -11.28
N VAL A 154 6.96 0.97 -10.42
CA VAL A 154 6.28 -0.07 -9.63
C VAL A 154 5.63 -1.11 -10.55
N PHE A 155 4.81 -0.68 -11.52
CA PHE A 155 4.14 -1.60 -12.43
C PHE A 155 5.13 -2.33 -13.35
N GLY A 156 6.22 -1.68 -13.76
CA GLY A 156 7.32 -2.32 -14.51
C GLY A 156 7.95 -3.47 -13.74
N LEU A 157 8.34 -3.22 -12.48
CA LEU A 157 8.92 -4.24 -11.59
C LEU A 157 7.98 -5.43 -11.36
N LEU A 158 6.70 -5.14 -11.11
CA LEU A 158 5.71 -6.18 -10.88
C LEU A 158 5.38 -6.98 -12.16
N ALA A 159 5.35 -6.32 -13.32
CA ALA A 159 5.15 -6.98 -14.60
C ALA A 159 6.33 -7.93 -14.91
N GLU A 160 7.57 -7.52 -14.64
CA GLU A 160 8.75 -8.40 -14.78
C GLU A 160 8.68 -9.59 -13.83
N ALA A 161 8.34 -9.36 -12.55
CA ALA A 161 8.26 -10.41 -11.55
C ALA A 161 7.14 -11.43 -11.83
N THR A 162 6.09 -11.02 -12.54
CA THR A 162 4.92 -11.87 -12.88
C THR A 162 5.04 -12.55 -14.24
N ARG A 163 5.93 -12.11 -15.14
CA ARG A 163 6.29 -12.82 -16.37
C ARG A 163 7.16 -14.01 -15.98
N GLY A 164 6.55 -15.18 -15.92
CA GLY A 164 7.13 -16.42 -15.45
C GLY A 164 8.21 -17.01 -16.29
#